data_6059aed7a8778a9bd444b46280a3dfa3
#
_entry.id   6059aed7a8778a9bd444b46280a3dfa3
#
_cell.length_a   1.000
_cell.length_b   1.000
_cell.length_c   1.000
_cell.angle_alpha   90.00
_cell.angle_beta   90.00
_cell.angle_gamma   90.00
#
_symmetry.space_group_name_H-M   'P 1'
#
loop_
_entity.id
_entity.type
_entity.pdbx_description
1 polymer ?
#
loop_
_entity_poly.entity_id
_entity_poly.type
_entity_poly.pdbx_seq_one_letter_code
_entity_poly.pdbx_strand_id
1 'polypeptide(L)'
;ISVFAFKEYGATLFMGMPLFVACYAGYHFNQNGRRSTLSTIAVGVCPLYIASAILLLFALEGVMCIVMALPIATLAGIFGALFGRVLANRVGLSISHMTLIMLCLPLMAAVESTQIRDQVNKVTSVIDIDAPPQTVWEHIVTFEALPAPQRLIFKLGIAYPMRARIEGRGVGAIRYCEFSTGPFIE
;
A
#
# COMPACT_ATOMS: atom_id res chain seq x y z
N ILE A 1 -3.08 -9.06 7.34
CA ILE A 1 -3.61 -10.41 7.01
C ILE A 1 -3.81 -10.53 5.50
N SER A 2 -4.49 -9.58 4.81
CA SER A 2 -4.73 -9.67 3.35
C SER A 2 -3.43 -9.75 2.54
N VAL A 3 -2.44 -8.93 2.80
CA VAL A 3 -1.14 -8.95 2.10
C VAL A 3 -0.38 -10.25 2.32
N PHE A 4 -0.37 -10.77 3.56
CA PHE A 4 0.35 -12.01 3.87
C PHE A 4 -0.41 -13.29 3.45
N ALA A 5 -1.75 -13.27 3.55
CA ALA A 5 -2.57 -14.44 3.22
C ALA A 5 -2.92 -14.52 1.73
N PHE A 6 -3.24 -13.37 1.12
CA PHE A 6 -3.70 -13.31 -0.28
C PHE A 6 -2.64 -12.75 -1.23
N LYS A 7 -1.52 -12.20 -0.71
CA LYS A 7 -0.41 -11.58 -1.47
C LYS A 7 -0.84 -10.45 -2.41
N GLU A 8 -1.90 -9.72 -2.04
CA GLU A 8 -2.50 -8.72 -2.90
C GLU A 8 -2.78 -7.42 -2.14
N TYR A 9 -2.62 -6.31 -2.87
CA TYR A 9 -2.94 -4.95 -2.44
C TYR A 9 -4.25 -4.50 -3.10
N GLY A 10 -5.38 -4.91 -2.53
CA GLY A 10 -6.69 -4.63 -3.10
C GLY A 10 -7.41 -3.43 -2.48
N ALA A 11 -8.58 -3.09 -3.04
CA ALA A 11 -9.43 -2.00 -2.56
C ALA A 11 -9.90 -2.22 -1.12
N THR A 12 -10.08 -3.47 -0.70
CA THR A 12 -10.41 -3.83 0.68
C THR A 12 -9.36 -3.34 1.66
N LEU A 13 -8.06 -3.41 1.30
CA LEU A 13 -6.97 -2.95 2.16
C LEU A 13 -6.94 -1.43 2.27
N PHE A 14 -7.02 -0.71 1.14
CA PHE A 14 -6.80 0.74 1.10
C PHE A 14 -8.05 1.56 1.47
N MET A 15 -9.23 1.06 1.18
CA MET A 15 -10.51 1.76 1.44
C MET A 15 -11.35 1.05 2.49
N GLY A 16 -11.53 -0.26 2.36
CA GLY A 16 -12.38 -1.05 3.25
C GLY A 16 -11.87 -1.02 4.68
N MET A 17 -10.62 -1.39 4.90
CA MET A 17 -10.04 -1.49 6.24
C MET A 17 -10.06 -0.16 7.00
N PRO A 18 -9.59 0.98 6.44
CA PRO A 18 -9.70 2.28 7.09
C PRO A 18 -11.13 2.67 7.42
N LEU A 19 -12.06 2.46 6.48
CA LEU A 19 -13.47 2.80 6.66
C LEU A 19 -14.09 1.99 7.82
N PHE A 20 -13.90 0.68 7.84
CA PHE A 20 -14.52 -0.18 8.86
C PHE A 20 -13.88 0.02 10.24
N VAL A 21 -12.55 0.14 10.33
CA VAL A 21 -11.84 0.40 11.60
C VAL A 21 -12.31 1.72 12.19
N ALA A 22 -12.38 2.78 11.39
CA ALA A 22 -12.84 4.08 11.84
C ALA A 22 -14.34 4.09 12.17
N CYS A 23 -15.17 3.34 11.44
CA CYS A 23 -16.58 3.15 11.74
C CYS A 23 -16.78 2.48 13.11
N TYR A 24 -16.04 1.43 13.38
CA TYR A 24 -16.06 0.74 14.66
C TYR A 24 -15.62 1.65 15.81
N ALA A 25 -14.51 2.37 15.64
CA ALA A 25 -14.01 3.32 16.63
C ALA A 25 -15.00 4.47 16.88
N GLY A 26 -15.56 5.05 15.81
CA GLY A 26 -16.55 6.11 15.88
C GLY A 26 -17.85 5.66 16.55
N TYR A 27 -18.30 4.44 16.26
CA TYR A 27 -19.45 3.83 16.92
C TYR A 27 -19.21 3.68 18.44
N HIS A 28 -18.13 3.01 18.83
CA HIS A 28 -17.80 2.79 20.23
C HIS A 28 -17.64 4.09 21.01
N PHE A 29 -17.06 5.11 20.42
CA PHE A 29 -16.87 6.40 21.06
C PHE A 29 -18.17 7.14 21.32
N ASN A 30 -19.23 6.91 20.53
CA ASN A 30 -20.52 7.59 20.63
C ASN A 30 -21.64 6.74 21.28
N GLN A 31 -21.45 5.45 21.55
CA GLN A 31 -22.49 4.56 22.07
C GLN A 31 -23.04 4.99 23.43
N ASN A 32 -22.23 5.60 24.30
CA ASN A 32 -22.60 6.02 25.63
C ASN A 32 -22.95 7.53 25.71
N GLY A 33 -23.27 8.16 24.58
CA GLY A 33 -23.66 9.55 24.51
C GLY A 33 -23.05 10.28 23.32
N ARG A 34 -23.74 11.33 22.88
CA ARG A 34 -23.29 12.13 21.72
C ARG A 34 -22.01 12.89 22.03
N ARG A 35 -20.97 12.60 21.28
CA ARG A 35 -19.68 13.31 21.31
C ARG A 35 -19.58 14.33 20.19
N SER A 36 -18.58 15.23 20.24
CA SER A 36 -18.35 16.19 19.18
C SER A 36 -17.95 15.49 17.87
N THR A 37 -18.28 16.09 16.75
CA THR A 37 -17.93 15.54 15.43
C THR A 37 -16.43 15.45 15.26
N LEU A 38 -15.70 16.50 15.66
CA LEU A 38 -14.25 16.56 15.54
C LEU A 38 -13.56 15.48 16.38
N SER A 39 -14.00 15.31 17.65
CA SER A 39 -13.47 14.24 18.50
C SER A 39 -13.77 12.85 17.96
N THR A 40 -14.93 12.65 17.35
CA THR A 40 -15.27 11.37 16.70
C THR A 40 -14.36 11.07 15.52
N ILE A 41 -14.10 12.07 14.66
CA ILE A 41 -13.17 11.93 13.53
C ILE A 41 -11.76 11.63 14.06
N ALA A 42 -11.29 12.38 15.04
CA ALA A 42 -9.96 12.17 15.62
C ALA A 42 -9.78 10.75 16.16
N VAL A 43 -10.76 10.25 16.93
CA VAL A 43 -10.73 8.88 17.46
C VAL A 43 -10.82 7.82 16.36
N GLY A 44 -11.61 8.05 15.31
CA GLY A 44 -11.72 7.12 14.20
C GLY A 44 -10.47 7.05 13.33
N VAL A 45 -9.79 8.18 13.13
CA VAL A 45 -8.61 8.26 12.26
C VAL A 45 -7.32 7.92 13.01
N CYS A 46 -7.24 8.15 14.32
CA CYS A 46 -6.06 7.87 15.14
C CYS A 46 -5.49 6.44 14.98
N PRO A 47 -6.30 5.36 15.00
CA PRO A 47 -5.79 4.01 14.79
C PRO A 47 -5.07 3.81 13.45
N LEU A 48 -5.46 4.52 12.39
CA LEU A 48 -4.85 4.43 11.07
C LEU A 48 -3.43 5.00 11.09
N TYR A 49 -3.23 6.14 11.76
CA TYR A 49 -1.91 6.75 11.91
C TYR A 49 -1.00 5.94 12.83
N ILE A 50 -1.55 5.36 13.90
CA ILE A 50 -0.80 4.45 14.79
C ILE A 50 -0.35 3.22 14.01
N ALA A 51 -1.25 2.60 13.25
CA ALA A 51 -0.93 1.43 12.42
C ALA A 51 0.14 1.78 11.37
N SER A 52 0.03 2.94 10.70
CA SER A 52 1.01 3.41 9.74
C SER A 52 2.39 3.64 10.39
N ALA A 53 2.42 4.23 11.58
CA ALA A 53 3.65 4.41 12.33
C ALA A 53 4.30 3.08 12.72
N ILE A 54 3.49 2.09 13.13
CA ILE A 54 3.97 0.73 13.44
C ILE A 54 4.55 0.06 12.19
N LEU A 55 3.88 0.15 11.04
CA LEU A 55 4.38 -0.42 9.78
C LEU A 55 5.74 0.17 9.39
N LEU A 56 5.91 1.48 9.55
CA LEU A 56 7.19 2.16 9.32
C LEU A 56 8.25 1.75 10.33
N LEU A 57 7.90 1.68 11.61
CA LEU A 57 8.85 1.36 12.68
C LEU A 57 9.45 -0.05 12.52
N PHE A 58 8.62 -1.00 12.11
CA PHE A 58 9.05 -2.38 11.86
C PHE A 58 9.55 -2.61 10.42
N ALA A 59 9.70 -1.54 9.62
CA ALA A 59 10.11 -1.61 8.21
C ALA A 59 9.30 -2.63 7.37
N LEU A 60 8.03 -2.81 7.71
CA LEU A 60 7.12 -3.69 6.98
C LEU A 60 6.63 -3.06 5.67
N GLU A 61 6.59 -1.72 5.63
CA GLU A 61 6.21 -0.94 4.45
C GLU A 61 7.16 0.25 4.25
N GLY A 62 7.33 0.66 2.99
CA GLY A 62 8.14 1.82 2.65
C GLY A 62 7.43 3.15 2.95
N VAL A 63 8.21 4.18 3.29
CA VAL A 63 7.69 5.54 3.56
C VAL A 63 6.82 6.05 2.41
N MET A 64 7.22 5.80 1.15
CA MET A 64 6.47 6.26 -0.01
C MET A 64 5.10 5.59 -0.13
N CYS A 65 5.00 4.29 0.15
CA CYS A 65 3.74 3.56 0.16
C CYS A 65 2.77 4.17 1.18
N ILE A 66 3.27 4.44 2.38
CA ILE A 66 2.47 5.07 3.45
C ILE A 66 2.03 6.48 3.06
N VAL A 67 2.93 7.32 2.54
CA VAL A 67 2.61 8.70 2.12
C VAL A 67 1.55 8.72 1.01
N MET A 68 1.58 7.77 0.08
CA MET A 68 0.58 7.66 -0.98
C MET A 68 -0.76 7.09 -0.47
N ALA A 69 -0.74 6.15 0.47
CA ALA A 69 -1.93 5.51 1.01
C ALA A 69 -2.68 6.38 2.05
N LEU A 70 -1.94 7.14 2.87
CA LEU A 70 -2.52 7.91 3.99
C LEU A 70 -3.64 8.88 3.60
N PRO A 71 -3.55 9.68 2.52
CA PRO A 71 -4.65 10.58 2.14
C PRO A 71 -5.95 9.82 1.87
N ILE A 72 -5.87 8.71 1.12
CA ILE A 72 -7.02 7.87 0.77
C ILE A 72 -7.59 7.22 2.03
N ALA A 73 -6.72 6.62 2.84
CA ALA A 73 -7.11 5.98 4.10
C ALA A 73 -7.73 6.98 5.09
N THR A 74 -7.20 8.21 5.16
CA THR A 74 -7.74 9.27 6.02
C THR A 74 -9.14 9.67 5.59
N LEU A 75 -9.38 9.88 4.29
CA LEU A 75 -10.72 10.18 3.78
C LEU A 75 -11.70 9.05 4.09
N ALA A 76 -11.33 7.80 3.78
CA ALA A 76 -12.16 6.64 4.11
C ALA A 76 -12.42 6.54 5.62
N GLY A 77 -11.41 6.82 6.44
CA GLY A 77 -11.53 6.86 7.91
C GLY A 77 -12.47 7.94 8.42
N ILE A 78 -12.44 9.15 7.85
CA ILE A 78 -13.38 10.23 8.19
C ILE A 78 -14.81 9.79 7.91
N PHE A 79 -15.07 9.26 6.71
CA PHE A 79 -16.40 8.75 6.36
C PHE A 79 -16.83 7.60 7.29
N GLY A 80 -15.93 6.67 7.57
CA GLY A 80 -16.18 5.57 8.49
C GLY A 80 -16.55 6.05 9.89
N ALA A 81 -15.76 6.97 10.47
CA ALA A 81 -16.01 7.53 11.80
C ALA A 81 -17.38 8.24 11.89
N LEU A 82 -17.73 9.04 10.88
CA LEU A 82 -19.02 9.71 10.82
C LEU A 82 -20.16 8.73 10.67
N PHE A 83 -20.01 7.70 9.86
CA PHE A 83 -21.00 6.65 9.69
C PHE A 83 -21.21 5.87 11.00
N GLY A 84 -20.13 5.49 11.69
CA GLY A 84 -20.19 4.86 13.01
C GLY A 84 -20.93 5.72 14.04
N ARG A 85 -20.68 7.04 14.03
CA ARG A 85 -21.41 7.99 14.86
C ARG A 85 -22.93 8.01 14.57
N VAL A 86 -23.30 7.99 13.29
CA VAL A 86 -24.71 7.93 12.90
C VAL A 86 -25.35 6.63 13.37
N LEU A 87 -24.68 5.50 13.20
CA LEU A 87 -25.17 4.21 13.68
C LEU A 87 -25.38 4.20 15.19
N ALA A 88 -24.41 4.72 15.96
CA ALA A 88 -24.52 4.80 17.42
C ALA A 88 -25.70 5.68 17.88
N ASN A 89 -25.90 6.83 17.23
CA ASN A 89 -26.89 7.81 17.66
C ASN A 89 -28.32 7.57 17.12
N ARG A 90 -28.47 6.83 16.01
CA ARG A 90 -29.73 6.66 15.30
C ARG A 90 -30.28 5.24 15.36
N VAL A 91 -29.40 4.24 15.28
CA VAL A 91 -29.81 2.84 15.10
C VAL A 91 -29.72 2.06 16.40
N GLY A 92 -28.78 2.42 17.30
CA GLY A 92 -28.64 1.76 18.61
C GLY A 92 -28.28 0.27 18.46
N LEU A 93 -27.47 -0.07 17.49
CA LEU A 93 -26.98 -1.44 17.27
C LEU A 93 -26.26 -1.94 18.54
N SER A 94 -26.36 -3.24 18.82
CA SER A 94 -25.53 -3.83 19.87
C SER A 94 -24.07 -3.98 19.40
N ILE A 95 -23.15 -4.03 20.36
CA ILE A 95 -21.71 -4.26 20.10
C ILE A 95 -21.50 -5.54 19.27
N SER A 96 -22.31 -6.58 19.52
CA SER A 96 -22.24 -7.84 18.78
C SER A 96 -22.51 -7.66 17.28
N HIS A 97 -23.44 -6.80 16.90
CA HIS A 97 -23.70 -6.50 15.47
C HIS A 97 -22.53 -5.76 14.82
N MET A 98 -21.89 -4.83 15.53
CA MET A 98 -20.72 -4.13 15.02
C MET A 98 -19.53 -5.06 14.87
N THR A 99 -19.33 -5.99 15.78
CA THR A 99 -18.29 -7.03 15.67
C THR A 99 -18.56 -7.96 14.48
N LEU A 100 -19.82 -8.33 14.26
CA LEU A 100 -20.20 -9.15 13.10
C LEU A 100 -19.92 -8.44 11.76
N ILE A 101 -20.19 -7.13 11.70
CA ILE A 101 -19.86 -6.31 10.52
C ILE A 101 -18.34 -6.32 10.26
N MET A 102 -17.52 -6.29 11.31
CA MET A 102 -16.07 -6.40 11.17
C MET A 102 -15.59 -7.73 10.57
N LEU A 103 -16.33 -8.83 10.82
CA LEU A 103 -16.03 -10.13 10.20
C LEU A 103 -16.30 -10.15 8.70
N CYS A 104 -17.04 -9.17 8.16
CA CYS A 104 -17.20 -9.04 6.71
C CYS A 104 -15.90 -8.61 5.99
N LEU A 105 -14.95 -7.96 6.70
CA LEU A 105 -13.67 -7.54 6.09
C LEU A 105 -12.85 -8.70 5.51
N PRO A 106 -12.53 -9.77 6.27
CA PRO A 106 -11.80 -10.88 5.70
C PRO A 106 -12.59 -11.61 4.61
N LEU A 107 -13.92 -11.62 4.68
CA LEU A 107 -14.75 -12.19 3.63
C LEU A 107 -14.67 -11.34 2.35
N MET A 108 -14.74 -10.02 2.46
CA MET A 108 -14.56 -9.11 1.32
C MET A 108 -13.17 -9.28 0.69
N ALA A 109 -12.11 -9.36 1.50
CA ALA A 109 -10.76 -9.60 1.00
C ALA A 109 -10.64 -10.96 0.29
N ALA A 110 -11.29 -12.00 0.81
CA ALA A 110 -11.31 -13.32 0.17
C ALA A 110 -12.08 -13.30 -1.17
N VAL A 111 -13.20 -12.59 -1.26
CA VAL A 111 -13.94 -12.42 -2.52
C VAL A 111 -13.12 -11.61 -3.52
N GLU A 112 -12.49 -10.53 -3.08
CA GLU A 112 -11.63 -9.71 -3.93
C GLU A 112 -10.50 -10.53 -4.53
N SER A 113 -9.81 -11.35 -3.72
CA SER A 113 -8.70 -12.19 -4.20
C SER A 113 -9.12 -13.22 -5.27
N THR A 114 -10.38 -13.64 -5.29
CA THR A 114 -10.88 -14.54 -6.35
C THR A 114 -11.23 -13.81 -7.66
N GLN A 115 -11.42 -12.50 -7.60
CA GLN A 115 -11.82 -11.69 -8.77
C GLN A 115 -10.63 -11.00 -9.46
N ILE A 116 -9.51 -10.85 -8.76
CA ILE A 116 -8.31 -10.26 -9.36
C ILE A 116 -7.74 -11.27 -10.34
N ARG A 117 -7.93 -10.99 -11.62
CA ARG A 117 -7.20 -11.64 -12.69
C ARG A 117 -5.88 -10.91 -12.87
N ASP A 118 -4.82 -11.66 -13.14
CA ASP A 118 -3.53 -11.10 -13.54
C ASP A 118 -3.74 -10.22 -14.79
N GLN A 119 -3.99 -8.94 -14.57
CA GLN A 119 -4.09 -7.97 -15.66
C GLN A 119 -2.67 -7.54 -16.01
N VAL A 120 -2.18 -8.04 -17.12
CA VAL A 120 -0.92 -7.57 -17.71
C VAL A 120 -1.15 -6.14 -18.23
N ASN A 121 -0.80 -5.16 -17.41
CA ASN A 121 -0.81 -3.76 -17.82
C ASN A 121 0.49 -3.44 -18.57
N LYS A 122 0.39 -3.25 -19.90
CA LYS A 122 1.52 -2.84 -20.72
C LYS A 122 1.75 -1.33 -20.58
N VAL A 123 2.82 -0.96 -19.92
CA VAL A 123 3.29 0.44 -19.88
C VAL A 123 4.44 0.59 -20.88
N THR A 124 4.33 1.55 -21.82
CA THR A 124 5.35 1.83 -22.80
C THR A 124 5.93 3.22 -22.54
N SER A 125 7.23 3.28 -22.28
CA SER A 125 7.99 4.52 -22.23
C SER A 125 8.92 4.59 -23.44
N VAL A 126 8.95 5.73 -24.10
CA VAL A 126 9.77 5.97 -25.30
C VAL A 126 10.78 7.06 -24.98
N ILE A 127 12.03 6.83 -25.35
CA ILE A 127 13.10 7.81 -25.30
C ILE A 127 13.91 7.73 -26.60
N ASP A 128 14.19 8.86 -27.20
CA ASP A 128 15.06 8.95 -28.37
C ASP A 128 16.52 9.11 -27.91
N ILE A 129 17.39 8.25 -28.40
CA ILE A 129 18.80 8.22 -28.03
C ILE A 129 19.62 8.38 -29.33
N ASP A 130 20.48 9.40 -29.39
CA ASP A 130 21.39 9.64 -30.53
C ASP A 130 22.64 8.73 -30.44
N ALA A 131 22.41 7.43 -30.60
CA ALA A 131 23.47 6.42 -30.61
C ALA A 131 23.05 5.18 -31.41
N PRO A 132 24.02 4.40 -31.98
CA PRO A 132 23.72 3.15 -32.64
C PRO A 132 23.03 2.14 -31.71
N PRO A 133 22.06 1.34 -32.22
CA PRO A 133 21.32 0.37 -31.40
C PRO A 133 22.20 -0.61 -30.62
N GLN A 134 23.32 -1.02 -31.18
CA GLN A 134 24.29 -1.93 -30.56
C GLN A 134 24.87 -1.32 -29.28
N THR A 135 25.31 -0.07 -29.37
CA THR A 135 25.87 0.67 -28.23
C THR A 135 24.82 0.84 -27.13
N VAL A 136 23.60 1.21 -27.52
CA VAL A 136 22.48 1.34 -26.55
C VAL A 136 22.21 0.00 -25.88
N TRP A 137 22.16 -1.09 -26.64
CA TRP A 137 21.90 -2.42 -26.13
C TRP A 137 22.92 -2.89 -25.09
N GLU A 138 24.22 -2.68 -25.36
CA GLU A 138 25.29 -3.03 -24.42
C GLU A 138 25.14 -2.34 -23.06
N HIS A 139 24.69 -1.09 -23.06
CA HIS A 139 24.49 -0.31 -21.83
C HIS A 139 23.15 -0.59 -21.12
N ILE A 140 22.16 -1.15 -21.83
CA ILE A 140 20.88 -1.56 -21.22
C ILE A 140 21.01 -2.93 -20.56
N VAL A 141 21.68 -3.87 -21.22
CA VAL A 141 21.76 -5.25 -20.77
C VAL A 141 22.65 -5.39 -19.54
N THR A 142 23.78 -4.69 -19.53
CA THR A 142 24.71 -4.68 -18.40
C THR A 142 25.17 -3.25 -18.12
N PHE A 143 25.30 -2.91 -16.86
CA PHE A 143 25.95 -1.66 -16.46
C PHE A 143 26.76 -1.87 -15.19
N GLU A 144 27.90 -1.19 -15.13
CA GLU A 144 28.78 -1.18 -13.99
C GLU A 144 28.14 -0.46 -12.78
N ALA A 145 28.85 -0.47 -11.65
CA ALA A 145 28.35 0.18 -10.44
C ALA A 145 28.04 1.67 -10.69
N LEU A 146 26.78 2.02 -10.53
CA LEU A 146 26.34 3.40 -10.63
C LEU A 146 26.69 4.18 -9.36
N PRO A 147 27.04 5.46 -9.46
CA PRO A 147 27.29 6.29 -8.29
C PRO A 147 26.02 6.41 -7.44
N ALA A 148 26.18 6.46 -6.12
CA ALA A 148 25.06 6.61 -5.21
C ALA A 148 24.28 7.90 -5.50
N PRO A 149 22.96 7.85 -5.63
CA PRO A 149 22.15 9.01 -5.97
C PRO A 149 22.19 10.05 -4.85
N GLN A 150 22.36 11.32 -5.23
CA GLN A 150 22.46 12.42 -4.26
C GLN A 150 21.10 12.97 -3.82
N ARG A 151 20.02 12.69 -4.57
CA ARG A 151 18.70 13.21 -4.27
C ARG A 151 18.13 12.63 -2.99
N LEU A 152 17.51 13.50 -2.18
CA LEU A 152 16.93 13.16 -0.87
C LEU A 152 15.94 12.00 -0.95
N ILE A 153 15.16 11.93 -2.02
CA ILE A 153 14.13 10.90 -2.25
C ILE A 153 14.71 9.47 -2.19
N PHE A 154 15.92 9.25 -2.73
CA PHE A 154 16.59 7.95 -2.67
C PHE A 154 17.20 7.68 -1.29
N LYS A 155 17.58 8.74 -0.55
CA LYS A 155 18.04 8.62 0.84
C LYS A 155 16.91 8.26 1.81
N LEU A 156 15.64 8.51 1.42
CA LEU A 156 14.45 8.14 2.18
C LEU A 156 13.99 6.68 1.95
N GLY A 157 14.79 5.88 1.23
CA GLY A 157 14.53 4.44 1.08
C GLY A 157 13.84 4.03 -0.23
N ILE A 158 13.74 4.92 -1.23
CA ILE A 158 13.32 4.50 -2.57
C ILE A 158 14.42 3.65 -3.18
N ALA A 159 14.03 2.48 -3.69
CA ALA A 159 14.91 1.57 -4.38
C ALA A 159 15.50 2.22 -5.65
N TYR A 160 16.79 2.05 -5.85
CA TYR A 160 17.49 2.47 -7.06
C TYR A 160 18.44 1.38 -7.53
N PRO A 161 18.67 1.25 -8.86
CA PRO A 161 19.59 0.27 -9.40
C PRO A 161 21.03 0.64 -9.05
N MET A 162 21.81 -0.35 -8.66
CA MET A 162 23.24 -0.19 -8.33
C MET A 162 24.14 -0.74 -9.42
N ARG A 163 23.86 -1.92 -9.92
CA ARG A 163 24.53 -2.55 -11.08
C ARG A 163 23.66 -3.66 -11.67
N ALA A 164 23.95 -4.00 -12.93
CA ALA A 164 23.34 -5.15 -13.59
C ALA A 164 24.40 -5.97 -14.33
N ARG A 165 24.32 -7.29 -14.20
CA ARG A 165 25.12 -8.26 -14.94
C ARG A 165 24.23 -9.32 -15.54
N ILE A 166 24.66 -9.87 -16.69
CA ILE A 166 23.97 -10.97 -17.36
C ILE A 166 24.89 -12.18 -17.46
N GLU A 167 24.35 -13.36 -17.20
CA GLU A 167 25.04 -14.63 -17.41
C GLU A 167 24.38 -15.38 -18.57
N GLY A 168 25.16 -15.64 -19.62
CA GLY A 168 24.67 -16.20 -20.88
C GLY A 168 24.40 -15.16 -21.95
N ARG A 169 23.85 -15.60 -23.07
CA ARG A 169 23.45 -14.78 -24.22
C ARG A 169 22.15 -15.27 -24.83
N GLY A 170 21.31 -14.34 -25.27
CA GLY A 170 20.04 -14.64 -25.93
C GLY A 170 18.94 -15.09 -24.98
N VAL A 171 17.95 -15.80 -25.54
CA VAL A 171 16.80 -16.30 -24.78
C VAL A 171 17.25 -17.34 -23.75
N GLY A 172 16.86 -17.14 -22.49
CA GLY A 172 17.26 -17.98 -21.36
C GLY A 172 18.51 -17.49 -20.60
N ALA A 173 19.14 -16.37 -21.01
CA ALA A 173 20.17 -15.71 -20.22
C ALA A 173 19.56 -15.12 -18.93
N ILE A 174 20.29 -15.27 -17.82
CA ILE A 174 19.83 -14.77 -16.51
C ILE A 174 20.49 -13.43 -16.24
N ARG A 175 19.66 -12.42 -15.92
CA ARG A 175 20.11 -11.08 -15.57
C ARG A 175 19.97 -10.87 -14.07
N TYR A 176 21.05 -10.45 -13.44
CA TYR A 176 21.10 -10.09 -12.03
C TYR A 176 21.13 -8.58 -11.90
N CYS A 177 20.06 -8.02 -11.37
CA CYS A 177 19.95 -6.60 -11.08
C CYS A 177 20.11 -6.38 -9.57
N GLU A 178 21.10 -5.62 -9.15
CA GLU A 178 21.32 -5.25 -7.76
C GLU A 178 20.71 -3.88 -7.52
N PHE A 179 19.71 -3.84 -6.62
CA PHE A 179 19.09 -2.63 -6.13
C PHE A 179 19.54 -2.36 -4.69
N SER A 180 19.39 -1.11 -4.24
CA SER A 180 19.68 -0.72 -2.85
C SER A 180 18.88 -1.49 -1.80
N THR A 181 17.77 -2.11 -2.20
CA THR A 181 16.86 -2.89 -1.34
C THR A 181 17.07 -4.39 -1.45
N GLY A 182 17.95 -4.86 -2.34
CA GLY A 182 18.24 -6.28 -2.54
C GLY A 182 18.36 -6.68 -4.01
N PRO A 183 18.88 -7.88 -4.29
CA PRO A 183 19.02 -8.37 -5.65
C PRO A 183 17.67 -8.77 -6.26
N PHE A 184 17.56 -8.59 -7.56
CA PHE A 184 16.44 -9.01 -8.39
C PHE A 184 16.96 -9.83 -9.57
N ILE A 185 16.30 -10.93 -9.91
CA ILE A 185 16.69 -11.86 -10.97
C ILE A 185 15.62 -11.85 -12.05
N GLU A 186 16.04 -11.60 -13.28
CA GLU A 186 15.20 -11.59 -14.50
C GLU A 186 15.54 -12.73 -15.44
#